data_9850a6f5da29c5eebcbf7303b93cd820
#
_entry.id   9850a6f5da29c5eebcbf7303b93cd820
#
_cell.length_a   1.000
_cell.length_b   1.000
_cell.length_c   1.000
_cell.angle_alpha   90.00
_cell.angle_beta   90.00
_cell.angle_gamma   90.00
#
_symmetry.space_group_name_H-M   'P 1'
#
loop_
_entity.id
_entity.type
_entity.pdbx_description
1 polymer ?
#
loop_
_entity_poly.entity_id
_entity_poly.type
_entity_poly.pdbx_seq_one_letter_code
_entity_poly.pdbx_strand_id
1 'polypeptide(L)'
;DIEALGIKDNNQILTHYNSICNLIKKELLVNIKAKDCENILREVDILMSINELITVKLPATTDGIKAIINLSKQKINTLCDSIMSPSQALLAAEAGASYISIPMINTKLSGIDSMHLISQIINIYNEQGYDTFILVDQISSSIELSQIALLGADGLITNMSTFLSFFKNTINIDD
;
A
#
# COMPACT_ATOMS: atom_id res chain seq x y z
N ASP A 1 11.16 8.07 -0.70
CA ASP A 1 11.30 7.98 -2.16
C ASP A 1 12.79 7.96 -2.51
N ILE A 2 13.29 6.80 -2.96
CA ILE A 2 14.72 6.58 -3.27
C ILE A 2 15.18 7.44 -4.45
N GLU A 3 14.31 7.69 -5.41
CA GLU A 3 14.63 8.55 -6.56
C GLU A 3 14.87 10.00 -6.11
N ALA A 4 14.11 10.47 -5.13
CA ALA A 4 14.30 11.80 -4.53
C ALA A 4 15.62 11.92 -3.77
N LEU A 5 16.19 10.81 -3.27
CA LEU A 5 17.50 10.75 -2.63
C LEU A 5 18.65 10.69 -3.64
N GLY A 6 18.37 10.58 -4.94
CA GLY A 6 19.37 10.49 -6.00
C GLY A 6 20.16 9.16 -6.02
N ILE A 7 19.70 8.14 -5.31
CA ILE A 7 20.34 6.83 -5.26
C ILE A 7 19.94 6.05 -6.53
N LYS A 8 20.92 5.75 -7.38
CA LYS A 8 20.68 5.07 -8.68
C LYS A 8 21.28 3.67 -8.74
N ASP A 9 22.28 3.38 -7.91
CA ASP A 9 22.93 2.08 -7.87
C ASP A 9 22.09 1.07 -7.08
N ASN A 10 21.83 -0.09 -7.68
CA ASN A 10 21.01 -1.13 -7.08
C ASN A 10 21.57 -1.61 -5.72
N ASN A 11 22.89 -1.76 -5.58
CA ASN A 11 23.48 -2.20 -4.30
C ASN A 11 23.29 -1.15 -3.21
N GLN A 12 23.38 0.14 -3.56
CA GLN A 12 23.10 1.22 -2.62
C GLN A 12 21.63 1.25 -2.21
N ILE A 13 20.70 1.01 -3.15
CA ILE A 13 19.27 0.88 -2.87
C ILE A 13 19.02 -0.24 -1.87
N LEU A 14 19.55 -1.42 -2.11
CA LEU A 14 19.39 -2.58 -1.25
C LEU A 14 19.97 -2.35 0.16
N THR A 15 21.16 -1.75 0.24
CA THR A 15 21.78 -1.36 1.52
C THR A 15 20.91 -0.35 2.27
N HIS A 16 20.32 0.60 1.56
CA HIS A 16 19.43 1.60 2.15
C HIS A 16 18.14 0.96 2.72
N TYR A 17 17.51 0.05 1.99
CA TYR A 17 16.34 -0.69 2.51
C TYR A 17 16.68 -1.46 3.78
N ASN A 18 17.78 -2.19 3.80
CA ASN A 18 18.22 -2.91 4.99
C ASN A 18 18.44 -1.97 6.19
N SER A 19 19.08 -0.83 5.94
CA SER A 19 19.32 0.19 6.98
C SER A 19 18.02 0.72 7.56
N ILE A 20 17.00 0.98 6.71
CA ILE A 20 15.68 1.42 7.16
C ILE A 20 15.01 0.31 7.99
N CYS A 21 14.96 -0.92 7.50
CA CYS A 21 14.36 -2.05 8.23
C CYS A 21 14.99 -2.21 9.63
N ASN A 22 16.32 -2.12 9.73
CA ASN A 22 17.04 -2.22 11.00
C ASN A 22 16.74 -1.05 11.95
N LEU A 23 16.48 0.14 11.40
CA LEU A 23 16.15 1.33 12.17
C LEU A 23 14.72 1.29 12.71
N ILE A 24 13.75 1.03 11.84
CA ILE A 24 12.33 1.09 12.19
C ILE A 24 11.84 -0.18 12.90
N LYS A 25 12.47 -1.34 12.64
CA LYS A 25 12.08 -2.66 13.16
C LYS A 25 10.59 -2.97 12.93
N LYS A 26 10.07 -2.53 11.79
CA LYS A 26 8.70 -2.70 11.33
C LYS A 26 8.71 -2.98 9.84
N GLU A 27 7.58 -3.38 9.29
CA GLU A 27 7.43 -3.63 7.86
C GLU A 27 7.79 -2.39 7.03
N LEU A 28 8.54 -2.62 5.96
CA LEU A 28 8.90 -1.62 4.96
C LEU A 28 8.21 -1.94 3.65
N LEU A 29 7.32 -1.06 3.20
CA LEU A 29 6.67 -1.18 1.90
C LEU A 29 7.63 -0.78 0.77
N VAL A 30 7.91 -1.70 -0.15
CA VAL A 30 8.82 -1.49 -1.28
C VAL A 30 8.10 -1.70 -2.60
N ASN A 31 8.18 -0.72 -3.50
CA ASN A 31 7.63 -0.83 -4.84
C ASN A 31 8.49 -1.76 -5.71
N ILE A 32 7.85 -2.67 -6.45
CA ILE A 32 8.49 -3.51 -7.47
C ILE A 32 8.53 -2.75 -8.80
N LYS A 33 9.64 -2.84 -9.51
CA LYS A 33 9.82 -2.22 -10.83
C LYS A 33 9.42 -3.14 -11.98
N ALA A 34 9.57 -4.43 -11.79
CA ALA A 34 9.18 -5.45 -12.77
C ALA A 34 7.66 -5.44 -13.03
N LYS A 35 7.25 -5.80 -14.25
CA LYS A 35 5.85 -5.75 -14.67
C LYS A 35 5.24 -7.12 -14.94
N ASP A 36 6.03 -8.08 -15.34
CA ASP A 36 5.61 -9.46 -15.57
C ASP A 36 5.91 -10.34 -14.36
N CYS A 37 5.11 -11.40 -14.19
CA CYS A 37 5.14 -12.23 -13.00
C CYS A 37 6.52 -12.85 -12.73
N GLU A 38 7.24 -13.31 -13.76
CA GLU A 38 8.53 -14.00 -13.57
C GLU A 38 9.60 -13.04 -13.04
N ASN A 39 9.69 -11.83 -13.64
CA ASN A 39 10.64 -10.82 -13.18
C ASN A 39 10.25 -10.21 -11.83
N ILE A 40 8.94 -10.10 -11.52
CA ILE A 40 8.46 -9.73 -10.19
C ILE A 40 9.01 -10.72 -9.14
N LEU A 41 8.83 -12.02 -9.36
CA LEU A 41 9.30 -13.04 -8.41
C LEU A 41 10.82 -12.99 -8.21
N ARG A 42 11.61 -12.79 -9.28
CA ARG A 42 13.07 -12.63 -9.19
C ARG A 42 13.47 -11.39 -8.38
N GLU A 43 12.78 -10.27 -8.58
CA GLU A 43 13.04 -9.03 -7.84
C GLU A 43 12.70 -9.21 -6.35
N VAL A 44 11.60 -9.91 -6.05
CA VAL A 44 11.20 -10.23 -4.67
C VAL A 44 12.21 -11.14 -3.99
N ASP A 45 12.72 -12.18 -4.65
CA ASP A 45 13.74 -13.07 -4.10
C ASP A 45 14.97 -12.29 -3.64
N ILE A 46 15.40 -11.29 -4.43
CA ILE A 46 16.51 -10.41 -4.06
C ILE A 46 16.18 -9.60 -2.81
N LEU A 47 14.98 -9.02 -2.74
CA LEU A 47 14.56 -8.20 -1.59
C LEU A 47 14.45 -9.03 -0.31
N MET A 48 13.87 -10.24 -0.40
CA MET A 48 13.74 -11.15 0.75
C MET A 48 15.09 -11.65 1.27
N SER A 49 16.09 -11.77 0.39
CA SER A 49 17.47 -12.12 0.81
C SER A 49 18.14 -11.04 1.68
N ILE A 50 17.60 -9.81 1.67
CA ILE A 50 18.14 -8.67 2.42
C ILE A 50 17.48 -8.54 3.79
N ASN A 51 16.16 -8.58 3.82
CA ASN A 51 15.42 -8.41 5.07
C ASN A 51 13.99 -8.93 4.94
N GLU A 52 13.58 -9.77 5.89
CA GLU A 52 12.22 -10.35 5.94
C GLU A 52 11.11 -9.34 6.32
N LEU A 53 11.49 -8.16 6.81
CA LEU A 53 10.55 -7.08 7.11
C LEU A 53 10.10 -6.30 5.86
N ILE A 54 10.55 -6.68 4.67
CA ILE A 54 10.11 -6.06 3.43
C ILE A 54 8.75 -6.64 3.02
N THR A 55 7.77 -5.76 2.83
CA THR A 55 6.48 -6.06 2.21
C THR A 55 6.47 -5.45 0.81
N VAL A 56 6.23 -6.26 -0.21
CA VAL A 56 6.32 -5.80 -1.60
C VAL A 56 5.01 -5.25 -2.12
N LYS A 57 5.05 -4.06 -2.76
CA LYS A 57 3.90 -3.45 -3.42
C LYS A 57 3.83 -3.91 -4.87
N LEU A 58 2.72 -4.53 -5.22
CA LEU A 58 2.44 -5.12 -6.54
C LEU A 58 1.19 -4.47 -7.14
N PRO A 59 1.17 -4.16 -8.45
CA PRO A 59 0.00 -3.55 -9.07
C PRO A 59 -1.15 -4.55 -9.18
N ALA A 60 -2.39 -4.06 -9.15
CA ALA A 60 -3.62 -4.84 -9.37
C ALA A 60 -3.80 -5.25 -10.84
N THR A 61 -2.79 -5.90 -11.42
CA THR A 61 -2.77 -6.43 -12.79
C THR A 61 -2.79 -7.96 -12.79
N THR A 62 -3.04 -8.57 -13.93
CA THR A 62 -3.03 -10.04 -14.07
C THR A 62 -1.71 -10.66 -13.58
N ASP A 63 -0.57 -10.07 -13.94
CA ASP A 63 0.74 -10.58 -13.53
C ASP A 63 1.05 -10.27 -12.07
N GLY A 64 0.61 -9.11 -11.55
CA GLY A 64 0.68 -8.80 -10.12
C GLY A 64 -0.13 -9.80 -9.27
N ILE A 65 -1.36 -10.11 -9.66
CA ILE A 65 -2.19 -11.11 -8.97
C ILE A 65 -1.55 -12.51 -9.02
N LYS A 66 -1.01 -12.94 -10.17
CA LYS A 66 -0.27 -14.21 -10.28
C LYS A 66 0.95 -14.24 -9.34
N ALA A 67 1.68 -13.14 -9.24
CA ALA A 67 2.81 -13.03 -8.33
C ALA A 67 2.34 -13.11 -6.87
N ILE A 68 1.27 -12.42 -6.48
CA ILE A 68 0.69 -12.49 -5.12
C ILE A 68 0.34 -13.93 -4.76
N ILE A 69 -0.32 -14.70 -5.65
CA ILE A 69 -0.64 -16.13 -5.43
C ILE A 69 0.61 -16.96 -5.13
N ASN A 70 1.71 -16.70 -5.84
CA ASN A 70 2.96 -17.43 -5.61
C ASN A 70 3.64 -17.03 -4.30
N LEU A 71 3.64 -15.74 -3.97
CA LEU A 71 4.28 -15.19 -2.78
C LEU A 71 3.51 -15.54 -1.51
N SER A 72 2.17 -15.55 -1.56
CA SER A 72 1.33 -15.94 -0.42
C SER A 72 1.59 -17.39 0.02
N LYS A 73 1.82 -18.32 -0.93
CA LYS A 73 2.22 -19.70 -0.62
C LYS A 73 3.56 -19.79 0.11
N GLN A 74 4.44 -18.82 -0.09
CA GLN A 74 5.73 -18.69 0.56
C GLN A 74 5.66 -17.88 1.86
N LYS A 75 4.46 -17.40 2.25
CA LYS A 75 4.21 -16.54 3.41
C LYS A 75 4.96 -15.19 3.33
N ILE A 76 5.17 -14.71 2.12
CA ILE A 76 5.74 -13.37 1.87
C ILE A 76 4.59 -12.37 1.84
N ASN A 77 4.67 -11.33 2.69
CA ASN A 77 3.68 -10.29 2.76
C ASN A 77 3.68 -9.43 1.49
N THR A 78 2.49 -9.21 0.95
CA THR A 78 2.29 -8.40 -0.26
C THR A 78 1.21 -7.35 -0.05
N LEU A 79 1.38 -6.21 -0.70
CA LEU A 79 0.36 -5.18 -0.82
C LEU A 79 -0.07 -5.09 -2.28
N CYS A 80 -1.33 -5.40 -2.58
CA CYS A 80 -1.90 -5.17 -3.89
C CYS A 80 -2.29 -3.70 -4.03
N ASP A 81 -1.55 -2.97 -4.86
CA ASP A 81 -1.64 -1.51 -4.98
C ASP A 81 -2.63 -1.06 -6.05
N SER A 82 -3.13 0.18 -5.87
CA SER A 82 -3.96 0.87 -6.87
C SER A 82 -5.29 0.17 -7.15
N ILE A 83 -5.98 -0.26 -6.10
CA ILE A 83 -7.33 -0.82 -6.19
C ILE A 83 -8.33 0.27 -6.55
N MET A 84 -9.03 0.09 -7.69
CA MET A 84 -9.99 1.04 -8.26
C MET A 84 -11.40 0.47 -8.36
N SER A 85 -11.60 -0.80 -7.96
CA SER A 85 -12.93 -1.44 -7.96
C SER A 85 -13.04 -2.54 -6.90
N PRO A 86 -14.27 -2.86 -6.43
CA PRO A 86 -14.48 -3.96 -5.50
C PRO A 86 -14.03 -5.32 -6.06
N SER A 87 -14.15 -5.53 -7.37
CA SER A 87 -13.70 -6.78 -8.00
C SER A 87 -12.19 -6.96 -7.96
N GLN A 88 -11.42 -5.88 -8.12
CA GLN A 88 -9.96 -5.95 -7.94
C GLN A 88 -9.58 -6.27 -6.49
N ALA A 89 -10.28 -5.66 -5.52
CA ALA A 89 -10.06 -5.94 -4.10
C ALA A 89 -10.35 -7.41 -3.77
N LEU A 90 -11.47 -7.95 -4.27
CA LEU A 90 -11.84 -9.35 -4.08
C LEU A 90 -10.78 -10.28 -4.66
N LEU A 91 -10.32 -10.04 -5.89
CA LEU A 91 -9.27 -10.85 -6.52
C LEU A 91 -7.93 -10.77 -5.76
N ALA A 92 -7.59 -9.62 -5.18
CA ALA A 92 -6.39 -9.47 -4.37
C ALA A 92 -6.48 -10.29 -3.06
N ALA A 93 -7.63 -10.27 -2.38
CA ALA A 93 -7.86 -11.05 -1.17
C ALA A 93 -7.82 -12.56 -1.46
N GLU A 94 -8.52 -13.02 -2.52
CA GLU A 94 -8.49 -14.41 -2.96
C GLU A 94 -7.09 -14.90 -3.37
N ALA A 95 -6.26 -13.99 -3.90
CA ALA A 95 -4.86 -14.28 -4.20
C ALA A 95 -3.98 -14.41 -2.94
N GLY A 96 -4.46 -14.00 -1.78
CA GLY A 96 -3.75 -14.03 -0.50
C GLY A 96 -2.87 -12.81 -0.27
N ALA A 97 -3.25 -11.64 -0.79
CA ALA A 97 -2.60 -10.39 -0.45
C ALA A 97 -2.76 -10.08 1.05
N SER A 98 -1.68 -9.66 1.72
CA SER A 98 -1.74 -9.25 3.13
C SER A 98 -2.41 -7.88 3.27
N TYR A 99 -2.22 -7.03 2.28
CA TYR A 99 -2.75 -5.67 2.23
C TYR A 99 -3.30 -5.35 0.84
N ILE A 100 -4.27 -4.44 0.79
CA ILE A 100 -4.63 -3.71 -0.44
C ILE A 100 -4.46 -2.22 -0.19
N SER A 101 -4.25 -1.41 -1.25
CA SER A 101 -4.30 0.04 -1.13
C SER A 101 -5.25 0.69 -2.14
N ILE A 102 -6.04 1.65 -1.66
CA ILE A 102 -7.02 2.41 -2.43
C ILE A 102 -6.53 3.85 -2.56
N PRO A 103 -6.15 4.31 -3.78
CA PRO A 103 -5.56 5.63 -3.97
C PRO A 103 -6.65 6.70 -4.09
N MET A 104 -6.84 7.54 -3.06
CA MET A 104 -7.88 8.59 -2.99
C MET A 104 -7.83 9.59 -4.15
N ILE A 105 -6.64 10.05 -4.54
CA ILE A 105 -6.50 11.03 -5.63
C ILE A 105 -6.90 10.39 -6.97
N ASN A 106 -6.42 9.19 -7.25
CA ASN A 106 -6.66 8.50 -8.51
C ASN A 106 -8.15 8.13 -8.67
N THR A 107 -8.81 7.68 -7.60
CA THR A 107 -10.25 7.40 -7.63
C THR A 107 -11.06 8.66 -7.94
N LYS A 108 -10.77 9.79 -7.29
CA LYS A 108 -11.40 11.08 -7.55
C LYS A 108 -11.18 11.56 -9.00
N LEU A 109 -9.94 11.48 -9.50
CA LEU A 109 -9.61 11.87 -10.88
C LEU A 109 -10.34 11.00 -11.92
N SER A 110 -10.62 9.75 -11.58
CA SER A 110 -11.36 8.81 -12.43
C SER A 110 -12.89 8.94 -12.28
N GLY A 111 -13.39 9.89 -11.49
CA GLY A 111 -14.81 10.08 -11.24
C GLY A 111 -15.45 9.01 -10.34
N ILE A 112 -14.65 8.25 -9.61
CA ILE A 112 -15.10 7.22 -8.67
C ILE A 112 -15.35 7.89 -7.31
N ASP A 113 -16.50 7.61 -6.71
CA ASP A 113 -16.72 7.97 -5.30
C ASP A 113 -15.86 7.11 -4.39
N SER A 114 -14.76 7.69 -3.91
CA SER A 114 -13.77 6.99 -3.12
C SER A 114 -14.34 6.45 -1.80
N MET A 115 -15.19 7.22 -1.13
CA MET A 115 -15.79 6.81 0.14
C MET A 115 -16.75 5.65 -0.04
N HIS A 116 -17.54 5.67 -1.13
CA HIS A 116 -18.42 4.58 -1.48
C HIS A 116 -17.62 3.31 -1.84
N LEU A 117 -16.55 3.44 -2.63
CA LEU A 117 -15.67 2.33 -2.98
C LEU A 117 -15.05 1.68 -1.73
N ILE A 118 -14.50 2.49 -0.80
CA ILE A 118 -13.92 2.01 0.45
C ILE A 118 -14.96 1.25 1.27
N SER A 119 -16.17 1.84 1.45
CA SER A 119 -17.26 1.22 2.19
C SER A 119 -17.69 -0.12 1.57
N GLN A 120 -17.79 -0.19 0.24
CA GLN A 120 -18.13 -1.45 -0.44
C GLN A 120 -17.08 -2.54 -0.18
N ILE A 121 -15.78 -2.19 -0.29
CA ILE A 121 -14.69 -3.16 -0.08
C ILE A 121 -14.67 -3.65 1.37
N ILE A 122 -14.80 -2.74 2.35
CA ILE A 122 -14.87 -3.10 3.78
C ILE A 122 -16.03 -4.07 4.04
N ASN A 123 -17.22 -3.76 3.50
CA ASN A 123 -18.40 -4.63 3.67
C ASN A 123 -18.15 -6.02 3.06
N ILE A 124 -17.58 -6.09 1.85
CA ILE A 124 -17.26 -7.37 1.20
C ILE A 124 -16.28 -8.17 2.06
N TYR A 125 -15.21 -7.54 2.56
CA TYR A 125 -14.19 -8.23 3.34
C TYR A 125 -14.74 -8.75 4.67
N ASN A 126 -15.55 -7.95 5.36
CA ASN A 126 -16.21 -8.35 6.60
C ASN A 126 -17.20 -9.52 6.36
N GLU A 127 -18.02 -9.45 5.34
CA GLU A 127 -19.02 -10.49 5.02
C GLU A 127 -18.39 -11.81 4.58
N GLN A 128 -17.26 -11.75 3.86
CA GLN A 128 -16.55 -12.93 3.39
C GLN A 128 -15.50 -13.43 4.40
N GLY A 129 -15.17 -12.68 5.44
CA GLY A 129 -14.18 -13.04 6.44
C GLY A 129 -12.74 -13.02 5.93
N TYR A 130 -12.39 -12.06 5.07
CA TYR A 130 -11.01 -11.89 4.63
C TYR A 130 -10.14 -11.22 5.69
N ASP A 131 -8.94 -11.74 5.90
CA ASP A 131 -7.93 -11.18 6.81
C ASP A 131 -7.02 -10.12 6.13
N THR A 132 -7.31 -9.76 4.87
CA THR A 132 -6.54 -8.77 4.11
C THR A 132 -6.83 -7.37 4.64
N PHE A 133 -5.79 -6.65 5.07
CA PHE A 133 -5.90 -5.27 5.57
C PHE A 133 -6.17 -4.26 4.46
N ILE A 134 -7.06 -3.31 4.73
CA ILE A 134 -7.45 -2.25 3.80
C ILE A 134 -6.71 -0.97 4.17
N LEU A 135 -5.77 -0.56 3.32
CA LEU A 135 -5.05 0.71 3.44
C LEU A 135 -5.63 1.73 2.46
N VAL A 136 -5.72 2.98 2.87
CA VAL A 136 -6.10 4.08 1.98
C VAL A 136 -4.90 4.98 1.76
N ASP A 137 -4.55 5.22 0.49
CA ASP A 137 -3.37 5.98 0.09
C ASP A 137 -3.75 7.35 -0.46
N GLN A 138 -2.79 8.29 -0.43
CA GLN A 138 -2.91 9.63 -1.00
C GLN A 138 -4.04 10.48 -0.37
N ILE A 139 -4.25 10.35 0.93
CA ILE A 139 -5.14 11.25 1.66
C ILE A 139 -4.55 12.67 1.71
N SER A 140 -5.41 13.69 1.70
CA SER A 140 -5.00 15.08 1.60
C SER A 140 -5.42 15.96 2.79
N SER A 141 -6.30 15.47 3.67
CA SER A 141 -6.82 16.28 4.78
C SER A 141 -7.19 15.44 6.01
N SER A 142 -7.25 16.10 7.17
CA SER A 142 -7.72 15.51 8.43
C SER A 142 -9.21 15.10 8.37
N ILE A 143 -10.01 15.75 7.53
CA ILE A 143 -11.42 15.41 7.32
C ILE A 143 -11.50 14.04 6.63
N GLU A 144 -10.73 13.83 5.56
CA GLU A 144 -10.65 12.54 4.89
C GLU A 144 -10.18 11.44 5.83
N LEU A 145 -9.13 11.71 6.62
CA LEU A 145 -8.65 10.79 7.64
C LEU A 145 -9.77 10.34 8.57
N SER A 146 -10.55 11.29 9.11
CA SER A 146 -11.65 10.99 10.04
C SER A 146 -12.76 10.19 9.37
N GLN A 147 -13.13 10.53 8.12
CA GLN A 147 -14.14 9.81 7.35
C GLN A 147 -13.72 8.36 7.06
N ILE A 148 -12.47 8.17 6.64
CA ILE A 148 -11.90 6.84 6.35
C ILE A 148 -11.84 5.98 7.61
N ALA A 149 -11.43 6.56 8.74
CA ALA A 149 -11.40 5.86 10.02
C ALA A 149 -12.81 5.44 10.47
N LEU A 150 -13.82 6.31 10.27
CA LEU A 150 -15.23 5.98 10.58
C LEU A 150 -15.79 4.86 9.69
N LEU A 151 -15.30 4.72 8.46
CA LEU A 151 -15.66 3.60 7.59
C LEU A 151 -15.06 2.27 8.07
N GLY A 152 -13.96 2.29 8.83
CA GLY A 152 -13.31 1.10 9.36
C GLY A 152 -12.14 0.59 8.52
N ALA A 153 -11.47 1.45 7.74
CA ALA A 153 -10.22 1.06 7.09
C ALA A 153 -9.11 0.83 8.13
N ASP A 154 -8.22 -0.14 7.86
CA ASP A 154 -7.20 -0.59 8.81
C ASP A 154 -6.03 0.38 8.93
N GLY A 155 -5.75 1.15 7.90
CA GLY A 155 -4.63 2.09 7.93
C GLY A 155 -4.60 3.07 6.76
N LEU A 156 -3.62 3.98 6.85
CA LEU A 156 -3.45 5.07 5.91
C LEU A 156 -2.00 5.13 5.44
N ILE A 157 -1.82 5.46 4.17
CA ILE A 157 -0.50 5.78 3.60
C ILE A 157 -0.52 7.26 3.21
N THR A 158 0.38 8.06 3.77
CA THR A 158 0.48 9.48 3.48
C THR A 158 1.92 9.97 3.51
N ASN A 159 2.18 11.12 2.92
CA ASN A 159 3.49 11.75 3.00
C ASN A 159 3.66 12.54 4.30
N MET A 160 4.92 12.84 4.66
CA MET A 160 5.25 13.53 5.90
C MET A 160 4.61 14.93 6.00
N SER A 161 4.50 15.67 4.90
CA SER A 161 3.91 17.01 4.90
C SER A 161 2.42 16.98 5.24
N THR A 162 1.68 16.03 4.66
CA THR A 162 0.26 15.80 4.98
C THR A 162 0.10 15.31 6.42
N PHE A 163 0.93 14.36 6.86
CA PHE A 163 0.92 13.89 8.25
C PHE A 163 1.12 15.02 9.25
N LEU A 164 2.12 15.90 9.03
CA LEU A 164 2.37 17.03 9.91
C LEU A 164 1.23 18.06 9.87
N SER A 165 0.50 18.18 8.76
CA SER A 165 -0.64 19.09 8.65
C SER A 165 -1.81 18.70 9.57
N PHE A 166 -1.93 17.44 9.95
CA PHE A 166 -2.98 16.96 10.86
C PHE A 166 -2.85 17.54 12.28
N PHE A 167 -1.65 17.99 12.66
CA PHE A 167 -1.38 18.62 13.96
C PHE A 167 -1.48 20.15 13.93
N LYS A 168 -1.67 20.74 12.75
CA LYS A 168 -1.84 22.20 12.64
C LYS A 168 -3.28 22.55 12.95
N ASN A 169 -3.49 23.34 14.01
CA ASN A 169 -4.78 23.95 14.27
C ASN A 169 -5.09 24.93 13.12
N THR A 170 -6.21 24.73 12.46
CA THR A 170 -6.70 25.57 11.35
C THR A 170 -7.32 26.90 11.85
N ILE A 171 -7.32 27.12 13.15
CA ILE A 171 -7.82 28.36 13.76
C ILE A 171 -6.57 29.20 14.10
N ASN A 172 -6.13 30.05 13.17
CA ASN A 172 -5.37 31.22 13.54
C ASN A 172 -6.36 32.14 14.24
N ILE A 173 -6.37 32.11 15.56
CA ILE A 173 -6.91 33.22 16.34
C ILE A 173 -5.76 34.24 16.30
N ASP A 174 -5.84 35.14 15.33
CA ASP A 174 -5.03 36.36 15.35
C ASP A 174 -5.48 37.16 16.58
N ASP A 175 -4.66 37.15 17.65
CA ASP A 175 -4.70 38.11 18.74
C ASP A 175 -3.92 39.37 18.35
#